data_69cd3862b9d4cd5f330db8b40f69f433
#
_entry.id   69cd3862b9d4cd5f330db8b40f69f433
#
_cell.length_a   1.000
_cell.length_b   1.000
_cell.length_c   1.000
_cell.angle_alpha   90.00
_cell.angle_beta   90.00
_cell.angle_gamma   90.00
#
_symmetry.space_group_name_H-M   'P 1'
#
loop_
_entity.id
_entity.type
_entity.pdbx_description
1 polymer ?
#
loop_
_entity_poly.entity_id
_entity_poly.type
_entity_poly.pdbx_seq_one_letter_code
_entity_poly.pdbx_strand_id
1 'polypeptide(L)'
;MDTSKVILDEARPKLTAHLAARFKQKIGQNVNLLGEVVLGNGEADHRYFHYLEALEAPDINYISVKISGIYAQTHALNYEESFPELVKRMCALYQKAIDFPYVDENGVKRSKFVNLDMEEYKDAHFTLRLFKEVLSRPEFKNYSAGIVVQAYLPDAYEFQTELLDFAKARMADGGAPLKMRLVKGCNLEMETVISSLRGWPNPVRTSKTEVDANYLHNLERALLPENAKALHVGVASHNLFTIAYAYLLSRKLGSAEYMTFEMLEGMADHV
;
A
#
# COMPACT_ATOMS: atom_id res chain seq x y z
N MET A 1 1.36 -20.01 -17.85
CA MET A 1 0.30 -19.40 -17.04
C MET A 1 -0.30 -18.31 -17.90
N ASP A 2 -1.59 -18.29 -18.10
CA ASP A 2 -2.24 -17.23 -18.89
C ASP A 2 -2.30 -15.97 -18.02
N THR A 3 -1.44 -14.99 -18.31
CA THR A 3 -1.33 -13.74 -17.55
C THR A 3 -2.46 -12.75 -17.87
N SER A 4 -3.26 -13.02 -18.91
CA SER A 4 -4.33 -12.12 -19.37
C SER A 4 -5.44 -11.90 -18.33
N LYS A 5 -5.55 -12.77 -17.33
CA LYS A 5 -6.50 -12.64 -16.21
C LYS A 5 -5.97 -11.82 -15.05
N VAL A 6 -4.64 -11.67 -14.95
CA VAL A 6 -3.97 -10.98 -13.83
C VAL A 6 -3.54 -9.57 -14.23
N ILE A 7 -3.15 -9.41 -15.51
CA ILE A 7 -2.71 -8.12 -16.06
C ILE A 7 -3.79 -7.65 -17.03
N LEU A 8 -4.44 -6.56 -16.68
CA LEU A 8 -5.43 -5.92 -17.54
C LEU A 8 -4.76 -5.00 -18.55
N ASP A 9 -5.35 -4.95 -19.76
CA ASP A 9 -4.96 -3.99 -20.77
C ASP A 9 -5.32 -2.57 -20.28
N GLU A 10 -4.35 -1.66 -20.27
CA GLU A 10 -4.55 -0.27 -19.85
C GLU A 10 -5.41 0.54 -20.84
N ALA A 11 -5.74 -0.04 -22.03
CA ALA A 11 -6.63 0.59 -22.98
C ALA A 11 -7.95 1.01 -22.30
N ARG A 12 -8.16 2.32 -22.21
CA ARG A 12 -9.22 2.94 -21.40
C ARG A 12 -10.59 2.28 -21.53
N PRO A 13 -11.12 1.94 -22.74
CA PRO A 13 -12.44 1.32 -22.85
C PRO A 13 -12.57 -0.02 -22.11
N LYS A 14 -11.52 -0.85 -22.15
CA LYS A 14 -11.51 -2.15 -21.48
C LYS A 14 -11.39 -2.02 -19.97
N LEU A 15 -10.47 -1.17 -19.52
CA LEU A 15 -10.26 -0.89 -18.10
C LEU A 15 -11.54 -0.30 -17.48
N THR A 16 -12.13 0.72 -18.10
CA THR A 16 -13.37 1.35 -17.60
C THR A 16 -14.53 0.36 -17.50
N ALA A 17 -14.71 -0.50 -18.51
CA ALA A 17 -15.75 -1.53 -18.48
C ALA A 17 -15.52 -2.55 -17.33
N HIS A 18 -14.28 -2.95 -17.12
CA HIS A 18 -13.90 -3.85 -16.02
C HIS A 18 -14.16 -3.22 -14.66
N LEU A 19 -13.66 -2.00 -14.42
CA LEU A 19 -13.87 -1.27 -13.16
C LEU A 19 -15.36 -1.07 -12.87
N ALA A 20 -16.17 -0.73 -13.87
CA ALA A 20 -17.61 -0.60 -13.73
C ALA A 20 -18.30 -1.92 -13.36
N ALA A 21 -17.84 -3.05 -13.92
CA ALA A 21 -18.38 -4.37 -13.57
C ALA A 21 -18.08 -4.74 -12.13
N ARG A 22 -16.84 -4.47 -11.64
CA ARG A 22 -16.44 -4.74 -10.26
C ARG A 22 -17.14 -3.81 -9.26
N PHE A 23 -17.31 -2.55 -9.61
CA PHE A 23 -18.06 -1.61 -8.77
C PHE A 23 -19.52 -2.07 -8.55
N LYS A 24 -20.19 -2.60 -9.60
CA LYS A 24 -21.53 -3.21 -9.47
C LYS A 24 -21.55 -4.41 -8.50
N GLN A 25 -20.45 -5.14 -8.40
CA GLN A 25 -20.28 -6.26 -7.46
C GLN A 25 -19.89 -5.79 -6.04
N LYS A 26 -19.79 -4.48 -5.80
CA LYS A 26 -19.31 -3.87 -4.55
C LYS A 26 -17.88 -4.26 -4.19
N ILE A 27 -17.06 -4.51 -5.20
CA ILE A 27 -15.63 -4.80 -5.07
C ILE A 27 -14.86 -3.54 -5.40
N GLY A 28 -14.15 -2.98 -4.39
CA GLY A 28 -13.23 -1.87 -4.57
C GLY A 28 -12.02 -2.31 -5.40
N GLN A 29 -11.57 -1.45 -6.32
CA GLN A 29 -10.45 -1.75 -7.20
C GLN A 29 -9.27 -0.84 -6.89
N ASN A 30 -8.13 -1.45 -6.56
CA ASN A 30 -6.84 -0.78 -6.53
C ASN A 30 -6.15 -0.95 -7.88
N VAL A 31 -5.96 0.14 -8.60
CA VAL A 31 -5.23 0.14 -9.87
C VAL A 31 -3.75 0.32 -9.59
N ASN A 32 -2.97 -0.69 -9.92
CA ASN A 32 -1.51 -0.66 -9.80
C ASN A 32 -0.89 -0.63 -11.20
N LEU A 33 -0.19 0.44 -11.53
CA LEU A 33 0.54 0.54 -12.79
C LEU A 33 1.76 -0.39 -12.72
N LEU A 34 1.74 -1.43 -13.55
CA LEU A 34 2.86 -2.35 -13.64
C LEU A 34 4.00 -1.71 -14.41
N GLY A 35 5.22 -2.00 -14.00
CA GLY A 35 6.43 -1.54 -14.67
C GLY A 35 7.66 -2.03 -13.91
N GLU A 36 8.73 -2.22 -14.65
CA GLU A 36 10.04 -2.59 -14.10
C GLU A 36 10.73 -1.40 -13.44
N VAL A 37 11.90 -1.66 -12.84
CA VAL A 37 12.74 -0.62 -12.24
C VAL A 37 13.03 0.45 -13.28
N VAL A 38 12.79 1.70 -12.91
CA VAL A 38 12.99 2.87 -13.77
C VAL A 38 14.48 3.18 -13.86
N LEU A 39 15.03 3.20 -15.08
CA LEU A 39 16.45 3.41 -15.30
C LEU A 39 16.85 4.89 -15.38
N GLY A 40 15.91 5.80 -15.55
CA GLY A 40 16.19 7.22 -15.71
C GLY A 40 15.04 8.15 -15.34
N ASN A 41 15.37 9.43 -15.09
CA ASN A 41 14.39 10.42 -14.65
C ASN A 41 13.26 10.64 -15.66
N GLY A 42 13.53 10.56 -16.97
CA GLY A 42 12.50 10.74 -17.99
C GLY A 42 11.40 9.67 -17.92
N GLU A 43 11.78 8.42 -17.65
CA GLU A 43 10.80 7.33 -17.47
C GLU A 43 10.06 7.47 -16.12
N ALA A 44 10.76 7.85 -15.06
CA ALA A 44 10.13 8.15 -13.77
C ALA A 44 9.13 9.31 -13.89
N ASP A 45 9.47 10.36 -14.62
CA ASP A 45 8.57 11.48 -14.88
C ASP A 45 7.34 11.02 -15.66
N HIS A 46 7.51 10.22 -16.71
CA HIS A 46 6.41 9.66 -17.49
C HIS A 46 5.47 8.83 -16.59
N ARG A 47 6.02 7.93 -15.77
CA ARG A 47 5.23 7.11 -14.84
C ARG A 47 4.54 7.96 -13.77
N TYR A 48 5.22 8.96 -13.25
CA TYR A 48 4.65 9.91 -12.31
C TYR A 48 3.44 10.65 -12.91
N PHE A 49 3.54 11.11 -14.16
CA PHE A 49 2.41 11.73 -14.87
C PHE A 49 1.25 10.76 -15.08
N HIS A 50 1.50 9.49 -15.38
CA HIS A 50 0.45 8.47 -15.45
C HIS A 50 -0.29 8.27 -14.12
N TYR A 51 0.39 8.34 -12.97
CA TYR A 51 -0.29 8.32 -11.67
C TYR A 51 -1.21 9.54 -11.49
N LEU A 52 -0.75 10.73 -11.90
CA LEU A 52 -1.58 11.94 -11.83
C LEU A 52 -2.81 11.84 -12.75
N GLU A 53 -2.66 11.34 -13.97
CA GLU A 53 -3.75 11.08 -14.92
C GLU A 53 -4.73 10.03 -14.38
N ALA A 54 -4.22 8.96 -13.77
CA ALA A 54 -5.08 7.96 -13.13
C ALA A 54 -5.92 8.57 -11.99
N LEU A 55 -5.35 9.49 -11.22
CA LEU A 55 -6.10 10.21 -10.18
C LEU A 55 -7.12 11.22 -10.74
N GLU A 56 -6.97 11.72 -11.96
CA GLU A 56 -7.99 12.53 -12.63
C GLU A 56 -9.16 11.69 -13.16
N ALA A 57 -8.90 10.44 -13.52
CA ALA A 57 -9.86 9.55 -14.15
C ALA A 57 -11.05 9.24 -13.21
N PRO A 58 -12.32 9.48 -13.64
CA PRO A 58 -13.48 9.38 -12.76
C PRO A 58 -13.81 7.97 -12.28
N ASP A 59 -13.31 6.95 -12.97
CA ASP A 59 -13.53 5.53 -12.70
C ASP A 59 -12.43 4.87 -11.86
N ILE A 60 -11.34 5.59 -11.55
CA ILE A 60 -10.26 5.11 -10.69
C ILE A 60 -10.34 5.80 -9.33
N ASN A 61 -10.57 5.03 -8.28
CA ASN A 61 -10.77 5.55 -6.92
C ASN A 61 -9.62 5.24 -5.97
N TYR A 62 -8.78 4.27 -6.34
CA TYR A 62 -7.69 3.78 -5.51
C TYR A 62 -6.50 3.37 -6.40
N ILE A 63 -5.32 3.89 -6.10
CA ILE A 63 -4.08 3.54 -6.78
C ILE A 63 -3.00 3.11 -5.78
N SER A 64 -2.07 2.27 -6.23
CA SER A 64 -0.81 2.00 -5.55
C SER A 64 0.33 2.71 -6.25
N VAL A 65 1.21 3.30 -5.46
CA VAL A 65 2.39 4.06 -5.91
C VAL A 65 3.65 3.49 -5.28
N LYS A 66 4.72 3.38 -6.05
CA LYS A 66 6.05 2.97 -5.58
C LYS A 66 7.00 4.15 -5.64
N ILE A 67 7.90 4.29 -4.66
CA ILE A 67 8.89 5.39 -4.69
C ILE A 67 9.79 5.31 -5.91
N SER A 68 10.17 4.10 -6.33
CA SER A 68 10.95 3.86 -7.55
C SER A 68 10.21 4.25 -8.83
N GLY A 69 8.88 4.27 -8.81
CA GLY A 69 8.04 4.67 -9.94
C GLY A 69 7.85 6.18 -10.06
N ILE A 70 8.16 6.94 -9.01
CA ILE A 70 8.00 8.40 -9.02
C ILE A 70 9.33 9.16 -9.01
N TYR A 71 10.45 8.47 -8.77
CA TYR A 71 11.79 9.03 -8.83
C TYR A 71 12.85 7.95 -9.08
N ALA A 72 13.63 8.09 -10.15
CA ALA A 72 14.53 7.03 -10.61
C ALA A 72 15.82 6.87 -9.80
N GLN A 73 16.26 7.90 -9.11
CA GLN A 73 17.58 7.93 -8.47
C GLN A 73 17.52 7.83 -6.96
N THR A 74 16.68 6.94 -6.47
CA THR A 74 16.57 6.67 -5.02
C THR A 74 17.63 5.65 -4.62
N HIS A 75 18.70 6.13 -4.00
CA HIS A 75 19.79 5.31 -3.47
C HIS A 75 20.12 5.70 -2.04
N ALA A 76 20.54 4.73 -1.22
CA ALA A 76 20.91 4.99 0.18
C ALA A 76 21.94 6.11 0.34
N LEU A 77 22.83 6.30 -0.64
CA LEU A 77 23.85 7.35 -0.62
C LEU A 77 23.31 8.75 -0.95
N ASN A 78 22.13 8.87 -1.55
CA ASN A 78 21.54 10.16 -1.93
C ASN A 78 20.11 10.35 -1.40
N TYR A 79 19.71 9.62 -0.37
CA TYR A 79 18.36 9.76 0.21
C TYR A 79 18.06 11.20 0.62
N GLU A 80 19.01 11.89 1.24
CA GLU A 80 18.78 13.27 1.68
C GLU A 80 18.64 14.25 0.51
N GLU A 81 19.31 14.01 -0.62
CA GLU A 81 19.18 14.83 -1.83
C GLU A 81 17.87 14.56 -2.58
N SER A 82 17.43 13.28 -2.64
CA SER A 82 16.21 12.88 -3.33
C SER A 82 14.94 13.15 -2.52
N PHE A 83 15.05 13.22 -1.20
CA PHE A 83 13.90 13.34 -0.29
C PHE A 83 13.00 14.55 -0.57
N PRO A 84 13.52 15.78 -0.78
CA PRO A 84 12.64 16.94 -1.04
C PRO A 84 11.81 16.79 -2.32
N GLU A 85 12.39 16.21 -3.40
CA GLU A 85 11.64 16.00 -4.64
C GLU A 85 10.59 14.89 -4.47
N LEU A 86 10.90 13.80 -3.75
CA LEU A 86 9.92 12.76 -3.42
C LEU A 86 8.78 13.31 -2.57
N VAL A 87 9.08 14.13 -1.57
CA VAL A 87 8.05 14.82 -0.77
C VAL A 87 7.15 15.68 -1.66
N LYS A 88 7.73 16.48 -2.55
CA LYS A 88 6.99 17.32 -3.49
C LYS A 88 6.08 16.50 -4.40
N ARG A 89 6.58 15.39 -4.98
CA ARG A 89 5.81 14.50 -5.85
C ARG A 89 4.68 13.80 -5.09
N MET A 90 4.95 13.29 -3.91
CA MET A 90 3.92 12.68 -3.06
C MET A 90 2.85 13.68 -2.61
N CYS A 91 3.24 14.91 -2.25
CA CYS A 91 2.28 15.98 -1.94
C CYS A 91 1.35 16.25 -3.13
N ALA A 92 1.89 16.32 -4.34
CA ALA A 92 1.09 16.55 -5.54
C ALA A 92 0.13 15.38 -5.82
N LEU A 93 0.55 14.12 -5.60
CA LEU A 93 -0.33 12.96 -5.73
C LEU A 93 -1.48 13.00 -4.71
N TYR A 94 -1.20 13.29 -3.45
CA TYR A 94 -2.23 13.38 -2.43
C TYR A 94 -3.18 14.56 -2.66
N GLN A 95 -2.63 15.72 -3.09
CA GLN A 95 -3.47 16.86 -3.45
C GLN A 95 -4.38 16.53 -4.63
N LYS A 96 -3.85 15.87 -5.67
CA LYS A 96 -4.64 15.41 -6.82
C LYS A 96 -5.76 14.44 -6.40
N ALA A 97 -5.47 13.53 -5.47
CA ALA A 97 -6.48 12.60 -4.93
C ALA A 97 -7.61 13.32 -4.16
N ILE A 98 -7.31 14.45 -3.53
CA ILE A 98 -8.29 15.31 -2.84
C ILE A 98 -9.10 16.12 -3.86
N ASP A 99 -8.45 16.70 -4.86
CA ASP A 99 -9.07 17.61 -5.84
C ASP A 99 -10.01 16.89 -6.82
N PHE A 100 -9.77 15.60 -7.08
CA PHE A 100 -10.57 14.75 -7.97
C PHE A 100 -11.32 13.65 -7.20
N PRO A 101 -12.24 14.00 -6.32
CA PRO A 101 -12.96 13.03 -5.51
C PRO A 101 -13.93 12.19 -6.34
N TYR A 102 -14.33 11.05 -5.81
CA TYR A 102 -15.37 10.20 -6.36
C TYR A 102 -16.60 10.17 -5.45
N VAL A 103 -17.72 9.68 -5.98
CA VAL A 103 -18.93 9.44 -5.20
C VAL A 103 -19.01 7.94 -4.90
N ASP A 104 -19.07 7.59 -3.62
CA ASP A 104 -19.18 6.21 -3.18
C ASP A 104 -20.60 5.63 -3.41
N GLU A 105 -20.78 4.36 -3.12
CA GLU A 105 -22.05 3.63 -3.27
C GLU A 105 -23.22 4.19 -2.46
N ASN A 106 -22.92 5.00 -1.43
CA ASN A 106 -23.89 5.68 -0.58
C ASN A 106 -24.17 7.13 -1.02
N GLY A 107 -23.59 7.56 -2.14
CA GLY A 107 -23.72 8.92 -2.64
C GLY A 107 -22.83 9.94 -1.92
N VAL A 108 -21.87 9.51 -1.11
CA VAL A 108 -20.98 10.39 -0.36
C VAL A 108 -19.73 10.69 -1.19
N LYS A 109 -19.39 11.97 -1.27
CA LYS A 109 -18.18 12.45 -1.93
C LYS A 109 -16.95 12.15 -1.06
N ARG A 110 -15.98 11.41 -1.64
CA ARG A 110 -14.76 10.98 -0.96
C ARG A 110 -13.53 11.29 -1.79
N SER A 111 -12.44 11.65 -1.12
CA SER A 111 -11.12 11.72 -1.76
C SER A 111 -10.71 10.33 -2.27
N LYS A 112 -10.00 10.29 -3.39
CA LYS A 112 -9.41 9.04 -3.87
C LYS A 112 -8.31 8.57 -2.93
N PHE A 113 -8.05 7.27 -2.93
CA PHE A 113 -7.11 6.66 -2.01
C PHE A 113 -5.79 6.34 -2.71
N VAL A 114 -4.67 6.70 -2.08
CA VAL A 114 -3.33 6.38 -2.54
C VAL A 114 -2.66 5.49 -1.51
N ASN A 115 -2.19 4.33 -1.94
CA ASN A 115 -1.38 3.43 -1.14
C ASN A 115 0.08 3.52 -1.58
N LEU A 116 0.98 3.70 -0.63
CA LEU A 116 2.41 3.66 -0.87
C LEU A 116 2.89 2.22 -0.71
N ASP A 117 3.24 1.60 -1.83
CA ASP A 117 3.71 0.22 -1.83
C ASP A 117 5.16 0.15 -1.34
N MET A 118 5.47 -0.93 -0.63
CA MET A 118 6.82 -1.25 -0.16
C MET A 118 7.49 -2.18 -1.16
N GLU A 119 8.75 -1.90 -1.48
CA GLU A 119 9.51 -2.68 -2.44
C GLU A 119 10.67 -3.42 -1.74
N GLU A 120 11.90 -2.97 -1.93
CA GLU A 120 13.07 -3.60 -1.35
C GLU A 120 13.28 -3.19 0.12
N TYR A 121 13.88 -4.06 0.90
CA TYR A 121 14.19 -3.80 2.31
C TYR A 121 15.02 -2.53 2.51
N LYS A 122 16.00 -2.29 1.64
CA LYS A 122 16.87 -1.10 1.72
C LYS A 122 16.09 0.21 1.73
N ASP A 123 14.93 0.26 1.08
CA ASP A 123 14.11 1.47 0.93
C ASP A 123 12.98 1.56 1.98
N ALA A 124 12.80 0.52 2.81
CA ALA A 124 11.64 0.40 3.67
C ALA A 124 11.55 1.55 4.71
N HIS A 125 12.62 1.84 5.44
CA HIS A 125 12.66 2.95 6.41
C HIS A 125 12.52 4.31 5.73
N PHE A 126 13.12 4.47 4.56
CA PHE A 126 13.01 5.70 3.78
C PHE A 126 11.57 5.94 3.30
N THR A 127 10.90 4.89 2.85
CA THR A 127 9.48 4.94 2.43
C THR A 127 8.57 5.31 3.60
N LEU A 128 8.79 4.72 4.78
CA LEU A 128 8.02 5.07 5.99
C LEU A 128 8.27 6.52 6.42
N ARG A 129 9.52 6.99 6.38
CA ARG A 129 9.88 8.39 6.66
C ARG A 129 9.16 9.34 5.70
N LEU A 130 9.16 9.04 4.39
CA LEU A 130 8.47 9.84 3.38
C LEU A 130 6.96 9.91 3.64
N PHE A 131 6.34 8.78 3.93
CA PHE A 131 4.92 8.68 4.24
C PHE A 131 4.54 9.57 5.43
N LYS A 132 5.30 9.49 6.51
CA LYS A 132 5.09 10.28 7.72
C LYS A 132 5.32 11.78 7.48
N GLU A 133 6.40 12.14 6.78
CA GLU A 133 6.73 13.54 6.46
C GLU A 133 5.60 14.22 5.70
N VAL A 134 5.12 13.57 4.63
CA VAL A 134 4.06 14.15 3.80
C VAL A 134 2.76 14.27 4.58
N LEU A 135 2.36 13.23 5.32
CA LEU A 135 1.10 13.23 6.06
C LEU A 135 1.13 14.07 7.35
N SER A 136 2.31 14.54 7.79
CA SER A 136 2.43 15.49 8.89
C SER A 136 2.08 16.91 8.49
N ARG A 137 1.92 17.19 7.20
CA ARG A 137 1.61 18.53 6.70
C ARG A 137 0.15 18.90 6.97
N PRO A 138 -0.13 20.16 7.35
CA PRO A 138 -1.49 20.57 7.70
C PRO A 138 -2.53 20.35 6.61
N GLU A 139 -2.15 20.52 5.33
CA GLU A 139 -3.03 20.31 4.17
C GLU A 139 -3.55 18.89 4.03
N PHE A 140 -2.80 17.90 4.55
CA PHE A 140 -3.19 16.49 4.52
C PHE A 140 -3.76 15.97 5.84
N LYS A 141 -4.03 16.84 6.82
CA LYS A 141 -4.56 16.45 8.13
C LYS A 141 -5.81 15.58 8.03
N ASN A 142 -6.70 15.90 7.10
CA ASN A 142 -7.97 15.19 6.88
C ASN A 142 -7.90 14.16 5.75
N TYR A 143 -6.73 13.89 5.20
CA TYR A 143 -6.55 12.92 4.12
C TYR A 143 -6.12 11.57 4.68
N SER A 144 -6.83 10.49 4.30
CA SER A 144 -6.47 9.12 4.64
C SER A 144 -5.67 8.50 3.49
N ALA A 145 -4.52 7.96 3.80
CA ALA A 145 -3.64 7.26 2.86
C ALA A 145 -3.20 5.90 3.42
N GLY A 146 -2.66 5.04 2.56
CA GLY A 146 -2.18 3.73 2.94
C GLY A 146 -0.68 3.54 2.73
N ILE A 147 -0.11 2.59 3.49
CA ILE A 147 1.25 2.10 3.33
C ILE A 147 1.28 0.58 3.55
N VAL A 148 2.25 -0.10 2.94
CA VAL A 148 2.43 -1.56 3.07
C VAL A 148 3.37 -1.89 4.22
N VAL A 149 3.05 -2.94 4.97
CA VAL A 149 3.95 -3.61 5.92
C VAL A 149 4.15 -5.05 5.48
N GLN A 150 5.41 -5.47 5.37
CA GLN A 150 5.82 -6.77 4.84
C GLN A 150 6.22 -7.73 5.98
N ALA A 151 5.40 -8.74 6.25
CA ALA A 151 5.60 -9.66 7.37
C ALA A 151 6.82 -10.58 7.25
N TYR A 152 7.42 -10.71 6.06
CA TYR A 152 8.66 -11.47 5.91
C TYR A 152 9.88 -10.75 6.48
N LEU A 153 9.77 -9.44 6.77
CA LEU A 153 10.80 -8.68 7.44
C LEU A 153 10.80 -9.00 8.95
N PRO A 154 11.95 -9.30 9.56
CA PRO A 154 12.04 -9.49 11.01
C PRO A 154 11.56 -8.29 11.82
N ASP A 155 11.82 -7.08 11.32
CA ASP A 155 11.48 -5.79 11.93
C ASP A 155 10.08 -5.25 11.52
N ALA A 156 9.24 -6.08 10.88
CA ALA A 156 7.86 -5.69 10.52
C ALA A 156 7.03 -5.21 11.72
N TYR A 157 7.30 -5.74 12.90
CA TYR A 157 6.61 -5.35 14.13
C TYR A 157 7.04 -3.95 14.61
N GLU A 158 8.30 -3.61 14.47
CA GLU A 158 8.85 -2.28 14.76
C GLU A 158 8.29 -1.25 13.77
N PHE A 159 8.24 -1.58 12.48
CA PHE A 159 7.58 -0.76 11.45
C PHE A 159 6.11 -0.49 11.81
N GLN A 160 5.38 -1.53 12.18
CA GLN A 160 4.00 -1.38 12.60
C GLN A 160 3.88 -0.51 13.85
N THR A 161 4.83 -0.62 14.81
CA THR A 161 4.85 0.21 16.02
C THR A 161 4.95 1.68 15.66
N GLU A 162 5.96 2.03 14.88
CA GLU A 162 6.21 3.41 14.44
C GLU A 162 5.01 3.99 13.68
N LEU A 163 4.38 3.18 12.82
CA LEU A 163 3.21 3.59 12.06
C LEU A 163 1.97 3.77 12.95
N LEU A 164 1.77 2.89 13.94
CA LEU A 164 0.68 2.99 14.91
C LEU A 164 0.82 4.22 15.79
N ASP A 165 2.01 4.50 16.28
CA ASP A 165 2.27 5.67 17.14
C ASP A 165 2.00 6.96 16.36
N PHE A 166 2.44 7.01 15.09
CA PHE A 166 2.16 8.13 14.20
C PHE A 166 0.66 8.29 13.94
N ALA A 167 -0.05 7.20 13.61
CA ALA A 167 -1.48 7.24 13.32
C ALA A 167 -2.31 7.66 14.55
N LYS A 168 -1.96 7.16 15.73
CA LYS A 168 -2.61 7.54 17.00
C LYS A 168 -2.38 9.01 17.35
N ALA A 169 -1.15 9.49 17.25
CA ALA A 169 -0.83 10.90 17.48
C ALA A 169 -1.60 11.81 16.53
N ARG A 170 -1.66 11.44 15.24
CA ARG A 170 -2.43 12.14 14.21
C ARG A 170 -3.91 12.21 14.54
N MET A 171 -4.52 11.10 14.97
CA MET A 171 -5.95 11.09 15.36
C MET A 171 -6.20 11.87 16.63
N ALA A 172 -5.31 11.83 17.61
CA ALA A 172 -5.42 12.62 18.83
C ALA A 172 -5.42 14.14 18.52
N ASP A 173 -4.72 14.55 17.47
CA ASP A 173 -4.74 15.93 16.95
C ASP A 173 -5.94 16.20 16.03
N GLY A 174 -6.91 15.29 15.91
CA GLY A 174 -8.11 15.43 15.08
C GLY A 174 -7.89 15.20 13.59
N GLY A 175 -6.84 14.45 13.22
CA GLY A 175 -6.56 14.04 11.84
C GLY A 175 -7.31 12.78 11.43
N ALA A 176 -7.32 12.48 10.13
CA ALA A 176 -7.93 11.27 9.59
C ALA A 176 -7.12 10.01 9.94
N PRO A 177 -7.78 8.84 10.08
CA PRO A 177 -7.09 7.56 10.24
C PRO A 177 -6.28 7.21 9.00
N LEU A 178 -5.29 6.36 9.18
CA LEU A 178 -4.46 5.82 8.11
C LEU A 178 -4.82 4.35 7.84
N LYS A 179 -4.23 3.77 6.79
CA LYS A 179 -4.40 2.35 6.47
C LYS A 179 -3.06 1.66 6.32
N MET A 180 -2.94 0.49 6.91
CA MET A 180 -1.83 -0.43 6.70
C MET A 180 -2.31 -1.61 5.86
N ARG A 181 -1.67 -1.85 4.71
CA ARG A 181 -1.82 -3.11 3.98
C ARG A 181 -0.79 -4.09 4.52
N LEU A 182 -1.25 -5.14 5.20
CA LEU A 182 -0.38 -6.20 5.69
C LEU A 182 -0.22 -7.28 4.62
N VAL A 183 1.00 -7.46 4.14
CA VAL A 183 1.37 -8.48 3.14
C VAL A 183 2.40 -9.44 3.73
N LYS A 184 2.55 -10.62 3.12
CA LYS A 184 3.64 -11.53 3.50
C LYS A 184 4.99 -11.03 3.01
N GLY A 185 5.06 -10.54 1.80
CA GLY A 185 6.24 -10.02 1.10
C GLY A 185 6.33 -10.61 -0.31
N CYS A 186 6.94 -9.87 -1.24
CA CYS A 186 6.98 -10.27 -2.65
C CYS A 186 8.40 -10.43 -3.22
N ASN A 187 9.45 -9.94 -2.54
CA ASN A 187 10.80 -9.88 -3.09
C ASN A 187 11.78 -10.90 -2.44
N LEU A 188 11.26 -12.00 -1.86
CA LEU A 188 12.05 -12.98 -1.12
C LEU A 188 13.29 -13.46 -1.90
N GLU A 189 13.10 -13.85 -3.15
CA GLU A 189 14.18 -14.37 -3.99
C GLU A 189 15.22 -13.31 -4.30
N MET A 190 14.77 -12.11 -4.67
CA MET A 190 15.67 -10.99 -5.00
C MET A 190 16.49 -10.55 -3.77
N GLU A 191 15.85 -10.38 -2.61
CA GLU A 191 16.53 -10.04 -1.36
C GLU A 191 17.58 -11.10 -0.98
N THR A 192 17.24 -12.37 -1.14
CA THR A 192 18.16 -13.50 -0.87
C THR A 192 19.34 -13.49 -1.83
N VAL A 193 19.12 -13.30 -3.13
CA VAL A 193 20.18 -13.25 -4.14
C VAL A 193 21.11 -12.05 -3.91
N ILE A 194 20.55 -10.86 -3.72
CA ILE A 194 21.37 -9.65 -3.49
C ILE A 194 22.21 -9.79 -2.23
N SER A 195 21.63 -10.28 -1.14
CA SER A 195 22.33 -10.49 0.13
C SER A 195 23.47 -11.47 -0.04
N SER A 196 23.24 -12.59 -0.72
CA SER A 196 24.25 -13.61 -1.01
C SER A 196 25.39 -13.07 -1.87
N LEU A 197 25.08 -12.35 -2.94
CA LEU A 197 26.09 -11.77 -3.84
C LEU A 197 26.97 -10.73 -3.14
N ARG A 198 26.42 -10.01 -2.17
CA ARG A 198 27.13 -8.95 -1.43
C ARG A 198 27.75 -9.44 -0.12
N GLY A 199 27.53 -10.69 0.26
CA GLY A 199 27.97 -11.23 1.56
C GLY A 199 27.29 -10.54 2.76
N TRP A 200 26.07 -10.04 2.57
CA TRP A 200 25.27 -9.40 3.62
C TRP A 200 24.36 -10.43 4.31
N PRO A 201 23.97 -10.17 5.57
CA PRO A 201 22.89 -10.92 6.20
C PRO A 201 21.63 -10.83 5.37
N ASN A 202 20.90 -11.96 5.23
CA ASN A 202 19.62 -11.93 4.54
C ASN A 202 18.60 -11.12 5.38
N PRO A 203 18.00 -10.05 4.82
CA PRO A 203 17.10 -9.19 5.57
C PRO A 203 15.69 -9.77 5.75
N VAL A 204 15.41 -10.92 5.14
CA VAL A 204 14.07 -11.52 5.14
C VAL A 204 14.03 -12.89 5.78
N ARG A 205 12.90 -13.24 6.40
CA ARG A 205 12.61 -14.59 6.85
C ARG A 205 12.36 -15.48 5.65
N THR A 206 13.07 -16.61 5.57
CA THR A 206 12.96 -17.57 4.46
C THR A 206 11.99 -18.70 4.76
N SER A 207 11.71 -18.96 6.03
CA SER A 207 10.75 -19.98 6.44
C SER A 207 9.31 -19.47 6.31
N LYS A 208 8.50 -20.20 5.52
CA LYS A 208 7.06 -19.89 5.38
C LYS A 208 6.35 -19.85 6.73
N THR A 209 6.68 -20.74 7.64
CA THR A 209 6.08 -20.82 8.98
C THR A 209 6.40 -19.55 9.79
N GLU A 210 7.64 -19.06 9.74
CA GLU A 210 8.02 -17.83 10.43
C GLU A 210 7.35 -16.59 9.84
N VAL A 211 7.23 -16.54 8.51
CA VAL A 211 6.49 -15.46 7.83
C VAL A 211 5.02 -15.47 8.21
N ASP A 212 4.39 -16.66 8.20
CA ASP A 212 3.00 -16.82 8.60
C ASP A 212 2.78 -16.42 10.07
N ALA A 213 3.67 -16.83 10.97
CA ALA A 213 3.60 -16.45 12.39
C ALA A 213 3.75 -14.93 12.58
N ASN A 214 4.73 -14.32 11.91
CA ASN A 214 4.93 -12.86 11.99
C ASN A 214 3.75 -12.08 11.37
N TYR A 215 3.16 -12.61 10.31
CA TYR A 215 1.94 -12.04 9.71
C TYR A 215 0.78 -12.04 10.73
N LEU A 216 0.52 -13.17 11.38
CA LEU A 216 -0.54 -13.28 12.38
C LEU A 216 -0.27 -12.40 13.59
N HIS A 217 0.97 -12.32 14.06
CA HIS A 217 1.36 -11.46 15.17
C HIS A 217 1.09 -9.96 14.89
N ASN A 218 1.47 -9.50 13.69
CA ASN A 218 1.16 -8.13 13.24
C ASN A 218 -0.36 -7.92 13.05
N LEU A 219 -1.09 -8.92 12.54
CA LEU A 219 -2.52 -8.86 12.33
C LEU A 219 -3.29 -8.75 13.65
N GLU A 220 -2.95 -9.60 14.62
CA GLU A 220 -3.57 -9.59 15.95
C GLU A 220 -3.45 -8.23 16.62
N ARG A 221 -2.25 -7.67 16.62
CA ARG A 221 -2.00 -6.33 17.15
C ARG A 221 -2.78 -5.25 16.41
N ALA A 222 -2.80 -5.31 15.08
CA ALA A 222 -3.51 -4.32 14.26
C ALA A 222 -5.02 -4.32 14.52
N LEU A 223 -5.60 -5.49 14.80
CA LEU A 223 -7.04 -5.65 15.01
C LEU A 223 -7.50 -5.31 16.44
N LEU A 224 -6.58 -5.00 17.37
CA LEU A 224 -6.98 -4.45 18.67
C LEU A 224 -7.77 -3.13 18.44
N PRO A 225 -8.94 -2.94 19.07
CA PRO A 225 -9.82 -1.79 18.77
C PRO A 225 -9.15 -0.43 18.90
N GLU A 226 -8.26 -0.27 19.88
CA GLU A 226 -7.50 0.95 20.11
C GLU A 226 -6.45 1.22 19.02
N ASN A 227 -6.03 0.19 18.28
CA ASN A 227 -5.12 0.30 17.14
C ASN A 227 -5.88 0.46 15.83
N ALA A 228 -6.88 -0.40 15.62
CA ALA A 228 -7.64 -0.48 14.37
C ALA A 228 -8.36 0.83 14.02
N LYS A 229 -8.82 1.58 15.03
CA LYS A 229 -9.44 2.92 14.84
C LYS A 229 -8.49 3.93 14.21
N ALA A 230 -7.22 3.89 14.58
CA ALA A 230 -6.23 4.84 14.08
C ALA A 230 -5.54 4.35 12.79
N LEU A 231 -5.34 3.04 12.69
CA LEU A 231 -4.66 2.40 11.58
C LEU A 231 -5.51 1.24 11.08
N HIS A 232 -6.33 1.50 10.07
CA HIS A 232 -7.15 0.48 9.42
C HIS A 232 -6.27 -0.59 8.77
N VAL A 233 -6.80 -1.81 8.64
CA VAL A 233 -6.03 -2.96 8.16
C VAL A 233 -6.56 -3.48 6.84
N GLY A 234 -5.72 -3.48 5.83
CA GLY A 234 -5.90 -4.26 4.60
C GLY A 234 -5.23 -5.62 4.75
N VAL A 235 -6.03 -6.66 4.90
CA VAL A 235 -5.56 -8.06 5.02
C VAL A 235 -5.30 -8.59 3.62
N ALA A 236 -4.05 -8.53 3.17
CA ALA A 236 -3.65 -8.99 1.84
C ALA A 236 -3.24 -10.47 1.89
N SER A 237 -4.13 -11.35 1.46
CA SER A 237 -3.90 -12.78 1.48
C SER A 237 -4.87 -13.53 0.57
N HIS A 238 -4.39 -14.61 -0.07
CA HIS A 238 -5.20 -15.64 -0.75
C HIS A 238 -5.33 -16.93 0.08
N ASN A 239 -4.78 -16.95 1.30
CA ASN A 239 -4.85 -18.11 2.18
C ASN A 239 -6.15 -18.10 2.98
N LEU A 240 -7.04 -19.08 2.73
CA LEU A 240 -8.35 -19.19 3.38
C LEU A 240 -8.27 -19.23 4.90
N PHE A 241 -7.26 -19.88 5.49
CA PHE A 241 -7.09 -19.92 6.94
C PHE A 241 -6.75 -18.55 7.51
N THR A 242 -5.88 -17.79 6.83
CA THR A 242 -5.54 -16.42 7.22
C THR A 242 -6.76 -15.50 7.13
N ILE A 243 -7.54 -15.63 6.05
CA ILE A 243 -8.78 -14.85 5.83
C ILE A 243 -9.82 -15.18 6.90
N ALA A 244 -10.08 -16.46 7.13
CA ALA A 244 -11.04 -16.91 8.15
C ALA A 244 -10.61 -16.45 9.56
N TYR A 245 -9.33 -16.57 9.89
CA TYR A 245 -8.80 -16.09 11.16
C TYR A 245 -9.00 -14.59 11.34
N ALA A 246 -8.60 -13.78 10.34
CA ALA A 246 -8.79 -12.33 10.38
C ALA A 246 -10.26 -11.94 10.52
N TYR A 247 -11.14 -12.60 9.77
CA TYR A 247 -12.60 -12.40 9.86
C TYR A 247 -13.15 -12.67 11.25
N LEU A 248 -12.85 -13.83 11.81
CA LEU A 248 -13.34 -14.22 13.14
C LEU A 248 -12.77 -13.34 14.25
N LEU A 249 -11.47 -13.04 14.18
CA LEU A 249 -10.80 -12.21 15.17
C LEU A 249 -11.33 -10.77 15.16
N SER A 250 -11.48 -10.16 13.99
CA SER A 250 -12.01 -8.79 13.88
C SER A 250 -13.42 -8.66 14.44
N ARG A 251 -14.29 -9.67 14.22
CA ARG A 251 -15.63 -9.70 14.79
C ARG A 251 -15.61 -9.90 16.31
N LYS A 252 -14.75 -10.81 16.80
CA LYS A 252 -14.56 -11.05 18.24
C LYS A 252 -14.10 -9.79 18.98
N LEU A 253 -13.22 -9.01 18.35
CA LEU A 253 -12.68 -7.78 18.92
C LEU A 253 -13.55 -6.54 18.67
N GLY A 254 -14.58 -6.62 17.82
CA GLY A 254 -15.41 -5.47 17.44
C GLY A 254 -14.69 -4.48 16.55
N SER A 255 -13.69 -4.91 15.75
CA SER A 255 -12.88 -4.08 14.86
C SER A 255 -13.11 -4.36 13.37
N ALA A 256 -14.16 -5.12 13.03
CA ALA A 256 -14.43 -5.54 11.66
C ALA A 256 -14.65 -4.36 10.68
N GLU A 257 -15.19 -3.25 11.16
CA GLU A 257 -15.40 -2.03 10.34
C GLU A 257 -14.08 -1.34 9.90
N TYR A 258 -12.98 -1.61 10.60
CA TYR A 258 -11.66 -1.06 10.33
C TYR A 258 -10.78 -1.99 9.49
N MET A 259 -11.35 -3.09 8.99
CA MET A 259 -10.63 -4.11 8.23
C MET A 259 -11.22 -4.29 6.83
N THR A 260 -10.36 -4.47 5.85
CA THR A 260 -10.73 -4.89 4.49
C THR A 260 -9.89 -6.08 4.08
N PHE A 261 -10.44 -6.96 3.23
CA PHE A 261 -9.64 -7.97 2.53
C PHE A 261 -9.14 -7.42 1.21
N GLU A 262 -7.89 -7.71 0.88
CA GLU A 262 -7.26 -7.30 -0.38
C GLU A 262 -6.66 -8.51 -1.08
N MET A 263 -6.97 -8.68 -2.36
CA MET A 263 -6.53 -9.81 -3.17
C MET A 263 -6.06 -9.34 -4.53
N LEU A 264 -5.12 -10.06 -5.11
CA LEU A 264 -4.74 -9.86 -6.50
C LEU A 264 -5.78 -10.53 -7.39
N GLU A 265 -6.34 -9.76 -8.32
CA GLU A 265 -7.32 -10.26 -9.26
C GLU A 265 -6.70 -11.30 -10.21
N GLY A 266 -7.45 -12.33 -10.56
CA GLY A 266 -7.00 -13.43 -11.40
C GLY A 266 -6.08 -14.44 -10.71
N MET A 267 -5.80 -14.25 -9.41
CA MET A 267 -5.11 -15.22 -8.57
C MET A 267 -6.11 -15.85 -7.59
N ALA A 268 -6.20 -17.19 -7.59
CA ALA A 268 -7.05 -17.94 -6.66
C ALA A 268 -8.53 -17.47 -6.66
N ASP A 269 -9.13 -17.36 -7.85
CA ASP A 269 -10.52 -16.90 -8.05
C ASP A 269 -11.59 -17.69 -7.28
N HIS A 270 -11.18 -18.83 -6.67
CA HIS A 270 -12.05 -19.68 -5.84
C HIS A 270 -12.11 -19.23 -4.37
N VAL A 271 -11.32 -18.26 -3.96
CA VAL A 271 -11.29 -17.66 -2.62
C VAL A 271 -12.19 -16.44 -2.57
#